data_e48fec048fc8f6b5364cfd7145efe325
#
_entry.id   e48fec048fc8f6b5364cfd7145efe325
#
_cell.length_a   1.000
_cell.length_b   1.000
_cell.length_c   1.000
_cell.angle_alpha   90.00
_cell.angle_beta   90.00
_cell.angle_gamma   90.00
#
_symmetry.space_group_name_H-M   'P 1'
#
loop_
_entity.id
_entity.type
_entity.pdbx_description
1 polymer ?
#
loop_
_entity_poly.entity_id
_entity_poly.type
_entity_poly.pdbx_seq_one_letter_code
_entity_poly.pdbx_strand_id
1 'polypeptide(L)'
;LLTAPKGRAAQMNAGAQQARGDWLLFLHADTVLPSGAIQRLNGMETSQEIRAGGFMHQFSIGDWRLKLISFLDNFRCIRSRIIYGDQALFVRRALFEQLGGFPNQPILEDVAFCERLITITSPLLLSPPVVTDARKFLKMGIWRSFFRVLLIILHVEFRLPVLPRAFFKDIR
;
A
#
# COMPACT_ATOMS: atom_id res chain seq x y z
N LEU A 1 -15.32 7.96 14.88
CA LEU A 1 -14.92 6.55 14.89
C LEU A 1 -15.98 5.75 14.14
N LEU A 2 -15.55 4.91 13.18
CA LEU A 2 -16.42 4.03 12.41
C LEU A 2 -16.27 2.59 12.90
N THR A 3 -17.39 1.86 12.94
CA THR A 3 -17.40 0.43 13.19
C THR A 3 -17.60 -0.30 11.86
N ALA A 4 -16.80 -1.32 11.60
CA ALA A 4 -16.88 -2.13 10.39
C ALA A 4 -16.60 -3.61 10.74
N PRO A 5 -17.03 -4.56 9.90
CA PRO A 5 -16.65 -5.96 10.06
C PRO A 5 -15.13 -6.13 10.16
N LYS A 6 -14.70 -7.20 10.82
CA LYS A 6 -13.27 -7.53 10.93
C LYS A 6 -12.68 -7.81 9.55
N GLY A 7 -11.60 -7.11 9.22
CA GLY A 7 -10.86 -7.27 7.96
C GLY A 7 -10.41 -5.91 7.43
N ARG A 8 -9.17 -5.83 6.92
CA ARG A 8 -8.59 -4.58 6.39
C ARG A 8 -9.43 -4.02 5.24
N ALA A 9 -9.78 -4.86 4.27
CA ALA A 9 -10.63 -4.45 3.14
C ALA A 9 -11.97 -3.88 3.61
N ALA A 10 -12.67 -4.56 4.52
CA ALA A 10 -13.97 -4.11 5.04
C ALA A 10 -13.84 -2.75 5.75
N GLN A 11 -12.81 -2.57 6.58
CA GLN A 11 -12.56 -1.33 7.31
C GLN A 11 -12.19 -0.16 6.38
N MET A 12 -11.32 -0.40 5.39
CA MET A 12 -10.94 0.62 4.40
C MET A 12 -12.11 1.01 3.50
N ASN A 13 -12.92 0.05 3.05
CA ASN A 13 -14.13 0.31 2.26
C ASN A 13 -15.16 1.10 3.06
N ALA A 14 -15.40 0.76 4.33
CA ALA A 14 -16.29 1.52 5.20
C ALA A 14 -15.80 2.96 5.41
N GLY A 15 -14.51 3.15 5.59
CA GLY A 15 -13.90 4.49 5.65
C GLY A 15 -14.10 5.28 4.36
N ALA A 16 -13.88 4.65 3.21
CA ALA A 16 -14.06 5.26 1.89
C ALA A 16 -15.51 5.71 1.65
N GLN A 17 -16.49 4.91 2.05
CA GLN A 17 -17.92 5.25 1.93
C GLN A 17 -18.31 6.50 2.74
N GLN A 18 -17.66 6.75 3.87
CA GLN A 18 -17.91 7.92 4.73
C GLN A 18 -17.06 9.14 4.38
N ALA A 19 -16.00 8.93 3.62
CA ALA A 19 -15.14 10.02 3.21
C ALA A 19 -15.88 10.96 2.22
N ARG A 20 -15.58 12.26 2.23
CA ARG A 20 -16.27 13.29 1.42
C ARG A 20 -15.36 13.99 0.40
N GLY A 21 -14.03 13.82 0.50
CA GLY A 21 -13.06 14.43 -0.39
C GLY A 21 -13.02 13.75 -1.77
N ASP A 22 -12.48 14.39 -2.78
CA ASP A 22 -12.29 13.84 -4.12
C ASP A 22 -11.15 12.83 -4.17
N TRP A 23 -10.24 12.92 -3.23
CA TRP A 23 -9.18 11.95 -3.00
C TRP A 23 -9.48 11.06 -1.79
N LEU A 24 -9.29 9.76 -1.97
CA LEU A 24 -9.20 8.79 -0.88
C LEU A 24 -7.72 8.49 -0.64
N LEU A 25 -7.28 8.59 0.62
CA LEU A 25 -5.93 8.26 1.06
C LEU A 25 -6.01 7.18 2.13
N PHE A 26 -5.42 6.01 1.86
CA PHE A 26 -5.41 4.87 2.77
C PHE A 26 -4.07 4.82 3.50
N LEU A 27 -4.08 5.16 4.78
CA LEU A 27 -2.89 5.22 5.62
C LEU A 27 -2.92 4.14 6.69
N HIS A 28 -1.85 3.37 6.80
CA HIS A 28 -1.70 2.40 7.89
C HIS A 28 -1.39 3.09 9.23
N ALA A 29 -1.84 2.47 10.33
CA ALA A 29 -1.68 3.03 11.68
C ALA A 29 -0.22 3.12 12.16
N ASP A 30 0.69 2.41 11.51
CA ASP A 30 2.13 2.40 11.80
C ASP A 30 2.96 3.20 10.77
N THR A 31 2.30 4.03 9.96
CA THR A 31 2.91 4.81 8.88
C THR A 31 2.63 6.30 9.06
N VAL A 32 3.63 7.13 8.88
CA VAL A 32 3.57 8.60 8.98
C VAL A 32 3.75 9.20 7.59
N LEU A 33 2.83 10.11 7.23
CA LEU A 33 2.92 10.87 5.99
C LEU A 33 4.06 11.91 6.06
N PRO A 34 4.72 12.20 4.95
CA PRO A 34 5.67 13.31 4.90
C PRO A 34 4.94 14.65 5.01
N SER A 35 5.66 15.66 5.50
CA SER A 35 5.16 17.04 5.54
C SER A 35 4.71 17.48 4.15
N GLY A 36 3.58 18.16 4.07
CA GLY A 36 3.03 18.65 2.81
C GLY A 36 2.36 17.60 1.91
N ALA A 37 2.21 16.34 2.37
CA ALA A 37 1.57 15.28 1.58
C ALA A 37 0.15 15.65 1.14
N ILE A 38 -0.66 16.17 2.07
CA ILE A 38 -2.05 16.57 1.79
C ILE A 38 -2.12 17.75 0.83
N GLN A 39 -1.27 18.77 1.04
CA GLN A 39 -1.18 19.92 0.14
C GLN A 39 -0.80 19.48 -1.27
N ARG A 40 0.08 18.50 -1.38
CA ARG A 40 0.50 17.96 -2.68
C ARG A 40 -0.65 17.23 -3.38
N LEU A 41 -1.44 16.44 -2.67
CA LEU A 41 -2.63 15.78 -3.22
C LEU A 41 -3.66 16.82 -3.68
N ASN A 42 -3.92 17.86 -2.89
CA ASN A 42 -4.82 18.94 -3.25
C ASN A 42 -4.32 19.69 -4.51
N GLY A 43 -3.01 19.94 -4.64
CA GLY A 43 -2.43 20.54 -5.84
C GLY A 43 -2.56 19.71 -7.11
N MET A 44 -2.86 18.42 -7.00
CA MET A 44 -3.12 17.52 -8.15
C MET A 44 -4.61 17.48 -8.57
N GLU A 45 -5.50 18.22 -7.90
CA GLU A 45 -6.95 18.20 -8.20
C GLU A 45 -7.26 18.62 -9.64
N THR A 46 -6.53 19.59 -10.17
CA THR A 46 -6.70 20.10 -11.54
C THR A 46 -6.16 19.18 -12.63
N SER A 47 -5.28 18.23 -12.26
CA SER A 47 -4.71 17.28 -13.21
C SER A 47 -5.65 16.08 -13.40
N GLN A 48 -6.24 15.97 -14.58
CA GLN A 48 -7.04 14.79 -14.95
C GLN A 48 -6.18 13.55 -15.24
N GLU A 49 -4.87 13.73 -15.47
CA GLU A 49 -3.94 12.65 -15.78
C GLU A 49 -3.60 11.81 -14.55
N ILE A 50 -3.47 12.46 -13.38
CA ILE A 50 -3.13 11.77 -12.13
C ILE A 50 -4.42 11.30 -11.45
N ARG A 51 -4.64 10.01 -11.43
CA ARG A 51 -5.87 9.40 -10.88
C ARG A 51 -5.61 8.54 -9.64
N ALA A 52 -4.38 8.06 -9.45
CA ALA A 52 -3.98 7.24 -8.32
C ALA A 52 -2.46 7.26 -8.13
N GLY A 53 -2.01 6.86 -6.95
CA GLY A 53 -0.60 6.72 -6.64
C GLY A 53 -0.37 6.27 -5.19
N GLY A 54 0.88 6.34 -4.78
CA GLY A 54 1.33 6.14 -3.42
C GLY A 54 2.57 6.96 -3.16
N PHE A 55 3.18 6.74 -2.02
CA PHE A 55 4.44 7.38 -1.66
C PHE A 55 5.58 6.37 -1.67
N MET A 56 6.80 6.83 -1.94
CA MET A 56 7.98 6.06 -1.63
C MET A 56 7.96 5.65 -0.17
N HIS A 57 8.55 4.53 0.15
CA HIS A 57 8.59 3.96 1.48
C HIS A 57 9.97 4.07 2.08
N GLN A 58 10.05 4.34 3.40
CA GLN A 58 11.24 4.17 4.22
C GLN A 58 10.87 3.72 5.62
N PHE A 59 11.79 3.05 6.31
CA PHE A 59 11.62 2.70 7.72
C PHE A 59 12.06 3.84 8.64
N SER A 60 11.48 3.87 9.84
CA SER A 60 11.76 4.87 10.90
C SER A 60 13.19 4.79 11.48
N ILE A 61 13.95 3.74 11.16
CA ILE A 61 15.30 3.48 11.67
C ILE A 61 16.31 3.49 10.53
N GLY A 62 17.45 4.13 10.77
CA GLY A 62 18.51 4.32 9.79
C GLY A 62 19.43 3.11 9.52
N ASP A 63 19.01 1.88 9.86
CA ASP A 63 19.74 0.63 9.59
C ASP A 63 19.91 0.42 8.08
N TRP A 64 21.14 0.12 7.63
CA TRP A 64 21.46 -0.06 6.22
C TRP A 64 20.66 -1.19 5.54
N ARG A 65 20.33 -2.26 6.30
CA ARG A 65 19.53 -3.39 5.81
C ARG A 65 18.10 -2.95 5.52
N LEU A 66 17.53 -2.13 6.40
CA LEU A 66 16.20 -1.55 6.20
C LEU A 66 16.18 -0.53 5.05
N LYS A 67 17.26 0.25 4.87
CA LYS A 67 17.42 1.13 3.71
C LYS A 67 17.46 0.34 2.41
N LEU A 68 18.19 -0.78 2.38
CA LEU A 68 18.22 -1.68 1.22
C LEU A 68 16.83 -2.26 0.91
N ILE A 69 16.11 -2.70 1.93
CA ILE A 69 14.74 -3.23 1.76
C ILE A 69 13.81 -2.15 1.21
N SER A 70 13.84 -0.93 1.77
CA SER A 70 13.06 0.19 1.25
C SER A 70 13.41 0.54 -0.21
N PHE A 71 14.69 0.51 -0.56
CA PHE A 71 15.13 0.74 -1.93
C PHE A 71 14.56 -0.32 -2.89
N LEU A 72 14.67 -1.61 -2.53
CA LEU A 72 14.15 -2.72 -3.35
C LEU A 72 12.62 -2.65 -3.50
N ASP A 73 11.91 -2.30 -2.42
CA ASP A 73 10.47 -2.15 -2.45
C ASP A 73 10.01 -0.98 -3.34
N ASN A 74 10.66 0.17 -3.23
CA ASN A 74 10.42 1.32 -4.10
C ASN A 74 10.72 0.99 -5.57
N PHE A 75 11.83 0.30 -5.84
CA PHE A 75 12.19 -0.15 -7.20
C PHE A 75 11.13 -1.10 -7.78
N ARG A 76 10.69 -2.08 -6.97
CA ARG A 76 9.59 -2.99 -7.33
C ARG A 76 8.33 -2.19 -7.69
N CYS A 77 7.92 -1.26 -6.82
CA CYS A 77 6.73 -0.45 -7.03
C CYS A 77 6.81 0.40 -8.31
N ILE A 78 7.96 1.00 -8.61
CA ILE A 78 8.20 1.73 -9.85
C ILE A 78 8.01 0.82 -11.09
N ARG A 79 8.42 -0.43 -11.00
CA ARG A 79 8.35 -1.41 -12.10
C ARG A 79 6.95 -2.01 -12.27
N SER A 80 6.35 -2.49 -11.17
CA SER A 80 5.07 -3.18 -11.19
C SER A 80 3.86 -2.24 -11.15
N ARG A 81 4.04 -1.00 -10.66
CA ARG A 81 2.95 -0.06 -10.35
C ARG A 81 1.97 -0.59 -9.30
N ILE A 82 2.32 -1.65 -8.60
CA ILE A 82 1.55 -2.19 -7.48
C ILE A 82 1.99 -1.48 -6.19
N ILE A 83 1.06 -0.73 -5.61
CA ILE A 83 1.28 0.03 -4.37
C ILE A 83 0.79 -0.82 -3.20
N TYR A 84 1.68 -1.11 -2.26
CA TYR A 84 1.32 -1.81 -1.04
C TYR A 84 0.77 -0.85 0.01
N GLY A 85 0.00 -1.37 0.96
CA GLY A 85 -0.71 -0.55 1.93
C GLY A 85 0.20 0.33 2.81
N ASP A 86 1.45 -0.04 3.03
CA ASP A 86 2.45 0.76 3.75
C ASP A 86 3.02 1.94 2.94
N GLN A 87 2.67 2.04 1.66
CA GLN A 87 3.02 3.15 0.75
C GLN A 87 1.93 4.23 0.66
N ALA A 88 0.94 4.21 1.55
CA ALA A 88 -0.16 5.18 1.63
C ALA A 88 -0.84 5.42 0.26
N LEU A 89 -1.49 4.37 -0.24
CA LEU A 89 -2.25 4.41 -1.49
C LEU A 89 -3.23 5.59 -1.48
N PHE A 90 -3.17 6.43 -2.52
CA PHE A 90 -4.19 7.44 -2.79
C PHE A 90 -4.82 7.21 -4.16
N VAL A 91 -6.11 7.51 -4.28
CA VAL A 91 -6.88 7.30 -5.50
C VAL A 91 -8.05 8.28 -5.58
N ARG A 92 -8.42 8.71 -6.79
CA ARG A 92 -9.65 9.48 -7.00
C ARG A 92 -10.84 8.65 -6.53
N ARG A 93 -11.75 9.27 -5.75
CA ARG A 93 -12.98 8.61 -5.27
C ARG A 93 -13.76 7.95 -6.41
N ALA A 94 -14.04 8.69 -7.49
CA ALA A 94 -14.78 8.15 -8.63
C ALA A 94 -14.13 6.90 -9.23
N LEU A 95 -12.77 6.86 -9.30
CA LEU A 95 -12.06 5.68 -9.79
C LEU A 95 -12.12 4.52 -8.79
N PHE A 96 -12.03 4.80 -7.49
CA PHE A 96 -12.18 3.78 -6.45
C PHE A 96 -13.55 3.12 -6.48
N GLU A 97 -14.60 3.92 -6.63
CA GLU A 97 -16.00 3.47 -6.75
C GLU A 97 -16.22 2.69 -8.06
N GLN A 98 -15.69 3.19 -9.18
CA GLN A 98 -15.74 2.50 -10.48
C GLN A 98 -15.12 1.11 -10.43
N LEU A 99 -14.01 0.95 -9.66
CA LEU A 99 -13.32 -0.33 -9.47
C LEU A 99 -13.99 -1.23 -8.42
N GLY A 100 -15.03 -0.75 -7.72
CA GLY A 100 -15.77 -1.50 -6.69
C GLY A 100 -15.02 -1.63 -5.36
N GLY A 101 -14.04 -0.76 -5.11
CA GLY A 101 -13.27 -0.74 -3.87
C GLY A 101 -12.31 -1.92 -3.69
N PHE A 102 -11.82 -2.10 -2.45
CA PHE A 102 -10.98 -3.24 -2.12
C PHE A 102 -11.78 -4.55 -2.14
N PRO A 103 -11.29 -5.63 -2.76
CA PRO A 103 -11.97 -6.91 -2.73
C PRO A 103 -12.00 -7.48 -1.31
N ASN A 104 -13.09 -8.14 -0.96
CA ASN A 104 -13.25 -8.76 0.35
C ASN A 104 -12.44 -10.06 0.41
N GLN A 105 -11.16 -9.93 0.65
CA GLN A 105 -10.23 -11.04 0.82
C GLN A 105 -9.41 -10.87 2.10
N PRO A 106 -8.92 -11.96 2.70
CA PRO A 106 -8.28 -11.93 4.01
C PRO A 106 -6.95 -11.17 4.03
N ILE A 107 -6.23 -11.12 2.91
CA ILE A 107 -4.90 -10.48 2.76
C ILE A 107 -4.69 -10.01 1.33
N LEU A 108 -3.73 -9.08 1.13
CA LEU A 108 -3.30 -8.55 -0.18
C LEU A 108 -4.46 -7.92 -0.98
N GLU A 109 -5.44 -7.37 -0.27
CA GLU A 109 -6.54 -6.61 -0.85
C GLU A 109 -6.07 -5.37 -1.61
N ASP A 110 -4.96 -4.77 -1.16
CA ASP A 110 -4.26 -3.66 -1.80
C ASP A 110 -3.65 -4.09 -3.15
N VAL A 111 -3.00 -5.23 -3.20
CA VAL A 111 -2.44 -5.79 -4.43
C VAL A 111 -3.55 -6.08 -5.44
N ALA A 112 -4.58 -6.81 -5.05
CA ALA A 112 -5.71 -7.15 -5.94
C ALA A 112 -6.49 -5.91 -6.41
N PHE A 113 -6.54 -4.85 -5.61
CA PHE A 113 -7.06 -3.56 -6.03
C PHE A 113 -6.13 -2.91 -7.06
N CYS A 114 -4.82 -2.86 -6.80
CA CYS A 114 -3.85 -2.29 -7.71
C CYS A 114 -3.78 -3.03 -9.06
N GLU A 115 -3.93 -4.35 -9.08
CA GLU A 115 -4.01 -5.13 -10.34
C GLU A 115 -5.15 -4.64 -11.25
N ARG A 116 -6.31 -4.29 -10.66
CA ARG A 116 -7.42 -3.66 -11.43
C ARG A 116 -7.11 -2.22 -11.78
N LEU A 117 -6.49 -1.47 -10.87
CA LEU A 117 -6.16 -0.07 -11.04
C LEU A 117 -5.20 0.18 -12.22
N ILE A 118 -4.15 -0.65 -12.37
CA ILE A 118 -3.16 -0.51 -13.43
C ILE A 118 -3.70 -0.80 -14.83
N THR A 119 -4.86 -1.43 -14.96
CA THR A 119 -5.54 -1.60 -16.26
C THR A 119 -6.18 -0.31 -16.77
N ILE A 120 -6.41 0.65 -15.88
CA ILE A 120 -7.13 1.92 -16.20
C ILE A 120 -6.18 3.12 -16.16
N THR A 121 -5.23 3.13 -15.25
CA THR A 121 -4.31 4.25 -15.04
C THR A 121 -2.93 3.76 -14.62
N SER A 122 -1.91 4.61 -14.77
CA SER A 122 -0.57 4.34 -14.26
C SER A 122 -0.38 5.04 -12.91
N PRO A 123 -0.42 4.32 -11.78
CA PRO A 123 -0.22 4.93 -10.47
C PRO A 123 1.14 5.62 -10.34
N LEU A 124 1.15 6.79 -9.70
CA LEU A 124 2.34 7.60 -9.48
C LEU A 124 2.97 7.29 -8.12
N LEU A 125 4.28 7.22 -8.06
CA LEU A 125 5.00 7.08 -6.79
C LEU A 125 5.63 8.42 -6.40
N LEU A 126 5.18 9.01 -5.28
CA LEU A 126 5.57 10.33 -4.83
C LEU A 126 6.76 10.30 -3.85
N SER A 127 7.57 11.35 -3.90
CA SER A 127 8.59 11.70 -2.90
C SER A 127 8.19 13.02 -2.23
N PRO A 128 8.55 13.29 -0.96
CA PRO A 128 9.35 12.44 -0.08
C PRO A 128 8.59 11.20 0.41
N PRO A 129 9.33 10.19 0.96
CA PRO A 129 8.74 8.92 1.36
C PRO A 129 7.85 9.04 2.60
N VAL A 130 6.90 8.12 2.74
CA VAL A 130 6.27 7.80 4.02
C VAL A 130 7.25 7.06 4.92
N VAL A 131 7.05 7.17 6.23
CA VAL A 131 7.90 6.55 7.24
C VAL A 131 7.11 5.48 7.98
N THR A 132 7.48 4.21 7.81
CA THR A 132 6.84 3.08 8.49
C THR A 132 7.66 2.62 9.70
N ASP A 133 6.98 2.27 10.79
CA ASP A 133 7.60 1.79 12.01
C ASP A 133 8.31 0.44 11.79
N ALA A 134 9.61 0.39 12.08
CA ALA A 134 10.44 -0.79 11.89
C ALA A 134 10.24 -1.88 12.97
N ARG A 135 9.44 -1.65 14.02
CA ARG A 135 9.32 -2.57 15.18
C ARG A 135 9.02 -4.01 14.79
N LYS A 136 8.15 -4.24 13.81
CA LYS A 136 7.82 -5.60 13.35
C LYS A 136 9.03 -6.30 12.74
N PHE A 137 9.80 -5.59 11.90
CA PHE A 137 11.02 -6.11 11.29
C PHE A 137 12.10 -6.42 12.32
N LEU A 138 12.27 -5.57 13.31
CA LEU A 138 13.22 -5.78 14.40
C LEU A 138 12.82 -6.97 15.27
N LYS A 139 11.54 -7.07 15.67
CA LYS A 139 11.03 -8.15 16.52
C LYS A 139 11.14 -9.53 15.88
N MET A 140 10.86 -9.63 14.59
CA MET A 140 10.94 -10.90 13.84
C MET A 140 12.34 -11.20 13.31
N GLY A 141 13.25 -10.23 13.34
CA GLY A 141 14.54 -10.26 12.64
C GLY A 141 14.44 -9.73 11.21
N ILE A 142 15.33 -8.79 10.86
CA ILE A 142 15.28 -8.05 9.59
C ILE A 142 15.32 -8.98 8.38
N TRP A 143 16.31 -9.90 8.35
CA TRP A 143 16.44 -10.84 7.23
C TRP A 143 15.29 -11.83 7.12
N ARG A 144 14.77 -12.32 8.25
CA ARG A 144 13.62 -13.22 8.27
C ARG A 144 12.38 -12.51 7.69
N SER A 145 12.17 -11.25 8.09
CA SER A 145 11.08 -10.42 7.56
C SER A 145 11.24 -10.17 6.07
N PHE A 146 12.47 -9.83 5.63
CA PHE A 146 12.78 -9.62 4.21
C PHE A 146 12.48 -10.86 3.36
N PHE A 147 12.99 -12.03 3.74
CA PHE A 147 12.72 -13.26 2.99
C PHE A 147 11.24 -13.63 2.99
N ARG A 148 10.53 -13.35 4.07
CA ARG A 148 9.08 -13.55 4.12
C ARG A 148 8.35 -12.67 3.11
N VAL A 149 8.68 -11.38 3.04
CA VAL A 149 8.12 -10.45 2.05
C VAL A 149 8.50 -10.87 0.63
N LEU A 150 9.75 -11.24 0.40
CA LEU A 150 10.21 -11.73 -0.91
C LEU A 150 9.40 -12.95 -1.39
N LEU A 151 9.14 -13.92 -0.50
CA LEU A 151 8.32 -15.08 -0.83
C LEU A 151 6.89 -14.69 -1.18
N ILE A 152 6.31 -13.69 -0.49
CA ILE A 152 4.98 -13.15 -0.81
C ILE A 152 4.98 -12.52 -2.19
N ILE A 153 5.98 -11.69 -2.50
CA ILE A 153 6.13 -11.04 -3.82
C ILE A 153 6.24 -12.10 -4.93
N LEU A 154 7.09 -13.11 -4.74
CA LEU A 154 7.24 -14.21 -5.71
C LEU A 154 5.93 -14.98 -5.92
N HIS A 155 5.19 -15.25 -4.84
CA HIS A 155 3.91 -15.94 -4.93
C HIS A 155 2.84 -15.12 -5.66
N VAL A 156 2.76 -13.82 -5.39
CA VAL A 156 1.68 -12.94 -5.87
C VAL A 156 2.04 -12.32 -7.22
N GLU A 157 3.12 -11.55 -7.30
CA GLU A 157 3.46 -10.79 -8.51
C GLU A 157 3.97 -11.68 -9.64
N PHE A 158 4.71 -12.74 -9.31
CA PHE A 158 5.19 -13.71 -10.31
C PHE A 158 4.30 -14.93 -10.45
N ARG A 159 3.16 -14.99 -9.71
CA ARG A 159 2.21 -16.10 -9.73
C ARG A 159 2.85 -17.47 -9.48
N LEU A 160 3.96 -17.50 -8.76
CA LEU A 160 4.64 -18.74 -8.40
C LEU A 160 3.97 -19.36 -7.17
N PRO A 161 3.50 -20.61 -7.20
CA PRO A 161 2.80 -21.25 -6.09
C PRO A 161 3.77 -21.70 -4.97
N VAL A 162 4.63 -20.77 -4.49
CA VAL A 162 5.67 -21.06 -3.50
C VAL A 162 5.16 -21.11 -2.05
N LEU A 163 3.95 -20.61 -1.78
CA LEU A 163 3.43 -20.48 -0.43
C LEU A 163 2.12 -21.26 -0.24
N PRO A 164 2.02 -22.13 0.80
CA PRO A 164 0.76 -22.75 1.15
C PRO A 164 -0.20 -21.74 1.77
N ARG A 165 -1.51 -21.95 1.64
CA ARG A 165 -2.55 -21.07 2.23
C ARG A 165 -2.38 -20.84 3.74
N ALA A 166 -1.81 -21.81 4.46
CA ALA A 166 -1.54 -21.69 5.89
C ALA A 166 -0.51 -20.59 6.24
N PHE A 167 0.45 -20.31 5.34
CA PHE A 167 1.47 -19.27 5.54
C PHE A 167 0.86 -17.87 5.75
N PHE A 168 -0.28 -17.61 5.14
CA PHE A 168 -0.94 -16.32 5.20
C PHE A 168 -1.76 -16.10 6.48
N LYS A 169 -2.01 -17.12 7.30
CA LYS A 169 -2.74 -16.99 8.58
C LYS A 169 -1.98 -16.16 9.62
N ASP A 170 -0.64 -16.14 9.55
CA ASP A 170 0.25 -15.48 10.53
C ASP A 170 0.74 -14.10 10.10
N ILE A 171 0.18 -13.52 9.03
CA ILE A 171 0.61 -12.21 8.51
C ILE A 171 -0.12 -11.04 9.17
N ARG A 172 -1.08 -11.32 10.05
CA ARG A 172 -1.88 -10.31 10.77
C ARG A 172 -1.18 -9.71 11.99
#